data_9432221a32dc131c24bb03b6579193c2
#
_entry.id   9432221a32dc131c24bb03b6579193c2
#
_cell.length_a   1.000
_cell.length_b   1.000
_cell.length_c   1.000
_cell.angle_alpha   90.00
_cell.angle_beta   90.00
_cell.angle_gamma   90.00
#
_symmetry.space_group_name_H-M   'P 1'
#
loop_
_entity.id
_entity.type
_entity.pdbx_description
1 polymer ?
#
loop_
_entity_poly.entity_id
_entity_poly.type
_entity_poly.pdbx_seq_one_letter_code
_entity_poly.pdbx_strand_id
1 'polypeptide(L)'
;AHKIAEKKFGKDSSFAVRSSATAEDLPGASFAGAHETYLHIKGCDEILKTIRSCMASLFTDRGIAYRINNGFDHLKVSLSVGVEKMVRSDKGCAGVMFTLDTESGFPGIVLINGSWGLGEMIVQGQVTPDEFLVFKEKLEDKNLVPIIDKKLGIKNQKMIYGSNNPTK
;
A
#
# COMPACT_ATOMS: atom_id res chain seq x y z
N ALA A 1 12.19 -18.09 -9.48
CA ALA A 1 11.74 -16.71 -9.24
C ALA A 1 12.81 -15.90 -8.48
N HIS A 2 13.26 -16.28 -7.26
CA HIS A 2 14.22 -15.50 -6.46
C HIS A 2 15.56 -15.24 -7.17
N LYS A 3 16.19 -16.24 -7.78
CA LYS A 3 17.42 -16.08 -8.57
C LYS A 3 17.27 -15.10 -9.75
N ILE A 4 16.07 -15.05 -10.36
CA ILE A 4 15.78 -14.09 -11.44
C ILE A 4 15.68 -12.67 -10.84
N ALA A 5 15.03 -12.53 -9.71
CA ALA A 5 14.92 -11.26 -9.00
C ALA A 5 16.29 -10.75 -8.54
N GLU A 6 17.14 -11.60 -7.96
CA GLU A 6 18.52 -11.24 -7.60
C GLU A 6 19.36 -10.80 -8.81
N LYS A 7 19.23 -11.49 -9.94
CA LYS A 7 19.91 -11.10 -11.20
C LYS A 7 19.45 -9.76 -11.71
N LYS A 8 18.12 -9.46 -11.60
CA LYS A 8 17.51 -8.23 -12.11
C LYS A 8 17.71 -7.03 -11.17
N PHE A 9 17.70 -7.23 -9.87
CA PHE A 9 17.61 -6.16 -8.88
C PHE A 9 18.80 -6.10 -7.91
N GLY A 10 19.70 -7.08 -7.95
CA GLY A 10 20.85 -7.21 -7.05
C GLY A 10 20.53 -8.03 -5.80
N LYS A 11 21.59 -8.61 -5.20
CA LYS A 11 21.49 -9.52 -4.04
C LYS A 11 20.95 -8.85 -2.78
N ASP A 12 21.20 -7.55 -2.60
CA ASP A 12 20.74 -6.77 -1.42
C ASP A 12 19.34 -6.17 -1.57
N SER A 13 18.62 -6.57 -2.62
CA SER A 13 17.26 -6.07 -2.86
C SER A 13 16.32 -6.54 -1.76
N SER A 14 15.47 -5.63 -1.29
CA SER A 14 14.38 -5.93 -0.39
C SER A 14 13.03 -5.92 -1.13
N PHE A 15 12.09 -6.64 -0.57
CA PHE A 15 10.77 -6.87 -1.18
C PHE A 15 9.66 -6.54 -0.19
N ALA A 16 8.53 -6.09 -0.72
CA ALA A 16 7.25 -6.10 -0.04
C ALA A 16 6.54 -7.41 -0.40
N VAL A 17 5.98 -8.09 0.60
CA VAL A 17 5.18 -9.29 0.43
C VAL A 17 3.76 -8.95 0.86
N ARG A 18 2.83 -8.97 -0.09
CA ARG A 18 1.47 -8.48 0.09
C ARG A 18 0.45 -9.55 -0.29
N SER A 19 -0.61 -9.60 0.45
CA SER A 19 -1.78 -10.40 0.09
C SER A 19 -2.74 -9.63 -0.82
N SER A 20 -3.52 -10.39 -1.58
CA SER A 20 -4.69 -9.92 -2.32
C SER A 20 -5.72 -11.04 -2.34
N ALA A 21 -6.85 -10.84 -1.69
CA ALA A 21 -7.90 -11.84 -1.55
C ALA A 21 -9.08 -11.57 -2.48
N THR A 22 -9.73 -12.64 -2.95
CA THR A 22 -10.91 -12.55 -3.83
C THR A 22 -12.14 -11.95 -3.14
N ALA A 23 -12.14 -11.86 -1.81
CA ALA A 23 -13.23 -11.30 -1.00
C ALA A 23 -12.87 -9.94 -0.37
N GLU A 24 -11.84 -9.24 -0.87
CA GLU A 24 -11.34 -8.00 -0.26
C GLU A 24 -12.14 -6.77 -0.70
N ASP A 25 -12.53 -6.69 -1.99
CA ASP A 25 -13.19 -5.53 -2.60
C ASP A 25 -14.46 -5.96 -3.34
N LEU A 26 -15.45 -6.48 -2.64
CA LEU A 26 -16.73 -6.83 -3.21
C LEU A 26 -17.74 -5.68 -3.05
N PRO A 27 -18.71 -5.51 -3.97
CA PRO A 27 -19.78 -4.54 -3.81
C PRO A 27 -20.52 -4.74 -2.47
N GLY A 28 -20.47 -3.73 -1.61
CA GLY A 28 -21.10 -3.78 -0.29
C GLY A 28 -20.32 -4.50 0.81
N ALA A 29 -19.13 -5.03 0.50
CA ALA A 29 -18.29 -5.72 1.48
C ALA A 29 -16.81 -5.38 1.21
N SER A 30 -16.31 -4.29 1.77
CA SER A 30 -14.90 -3.92 1.74
C SER A 30 -14.19 -4.42 2.99
N PHE A 31 -13.06 -5.06 2.82
CA PHE A 31 -12.21 -5.55 3.90
C PHE A 31 -10.77 -5.03 3.75
N ALA A 32 -10.65 -3.74 3.50
CA ALA A 32 -9.37 -3.08 3.38
C ALA A 32 -8.50 -3.29 4.65
N GLY A 33 -7.24 -3.65 4.46
CA GLY A 33 -6.30 -3.92 5.55
C GLY A 33 -6.60 -5.19 6.36
N ALA A 34 -7.39 -6.11 5.80
CA ALA A 34 -7.73 -7.38 6.43
C ALA A 34 -6.55 -8.33 6.53
N HIS A 35 -5.66 -8.26 5.58
CA HIS A 35 -4.56 -9.18 5.43
C HIS A 35 -3.22 -8.49 5.63
N GLU A 36 -2.23 -9.28 6.02
CA GLU A 36 -0.90 -8.79 6.39
C GLU A 36 -0.10 -8.34 5.18
N THR A 37 0.61 -7.23 5.35
CA THR A 37 1.64 -6.74 4.43
C THR A 37 2.98 -6.71 5.18
N TYR A 38 3.98 -7.30 4.60
CA TYR A 38 5.33 -7.35 5.17
C TYR A 38 6.29 -6.56 4.27
N LEU A 39 7.02 -5.63 4.87
CA LEU A 39 7.94 -4.75 4.18
C LEU A 39 9.39 -5.12 4.45
N HIS A 40 10.28 -4.74 3.54
CA HIS A 40 11.73 -4.88 3.69
C HIS A 40 12.23 -6.31 3.87
N ILE A 41 11.54 -7.29 3.28
CA ILE A 41 11.92 -8.70 3.34
C ILE A 41 13.10 -8.96 2.41
N LYS A 42 14.12 -9.68 2.89
CA LYS A 42 15.33 -10.04 2.16
C LYS A 42 15.61 -11.54 2.21
N GLY A 43 16.17 -12.06 1.14
CA GLY A 43 16.54 -13.46 1.04
C GLY A 43 15.38 -14.40 0.75
N CYS A 44 15.71 -15.56 0.17
CA CYS A 44 14.72 -16.53 -0.30
C CYS A 44 13.90 -17.12 0.84
N ASP A 45 14.56 -17.50 1.93
CA ASP A 45 13.91 -18.20 3.04
C ASP A 45 12.93 -17.31 3.78
N GLU A 46 13.29 -16.04 4.02
CA GLU A 46 12.38 -15.07 4.63
C GLU A 46 11.20 -14.71 3.71
N ILE A 47 11.42 -14.63 2.40
CA ILE A 47 10.32 -14.44 1.43
C ILE A 47 9.35 -15.62 1.50
N LEU A 48 9.85 -16.87 1.50
CA LEU A 48 9.00 -18.07 1.57
C LEU A 48 8.23 -18.16 2.88
N LYS A 49 8.88 -17.84 4.00
CA LYS A 49 8.26 -17.77 5.32
C LYS A 49 7.15 -16.72 5.34
N THR A 50 7.44 -15.54 4.81
CA THR A 50 6.48 -14.42 4.76
C THR A 50 5.29 -14.72 3.86
N ILE A 51 5.49 -15.39 2.71
CA ILE A 51 4.40 -15.86 1.85
C ILE A 51 3.46 -16.79 2.62
N ARG A 52 4.01 -17.73 3.41
CA ARG A 52 3.19 -18.63 4.25
C ARG A 52 2.41 -17.84 5.31
N SER A 53 3.03 -16.83 5.92
CA SER A 53 2.36 -15.96 6.90
C SER A 53 1.23 -15.15 6.26
N CYS A 54 1.44 -14.61 5.05
CA CYS A 54 0.36 -13.96 4.28
C CYS A 54 -0.79 -14.93 4.02
N MET A 55 -0.52 -16.15 3.59
CA MET A 55 -1.56 -17.17 3.35
C MET A 55 -2.30 -17.54 4.65
N ALA A 56 -1.57 -17.67 5.76
CA ALA A 56 -2.16 -17.94 7.07
C ALA A 56 -3.06 -16.81 7.58
N SER A 57 -2.86 -15.57 7.12
CA SER A 57 -3.69 -14.42 7.53
C SER A 57 -5.17 -14.56 7.15
N LEU A 58 -5.51 -15.43 6.20
CA LEU A 58 -6.90 -15.82 5.92
C LEU A 58 -7.62 -16.42 7.14
N PHE A 59 -6.89 -17.05 8.04
CA PHE A 59 -7.43 -17.78 9.19
C PHE A 59 -7.20 -17.06 10.53
N THR A 60 -6.93 -15.76 10.48
CA THR A 60 -6.98 -14.93 11.69
C THR A 60 -8.41 -14.75 12.17
N ASP A 61 -8.61 -14.50 13.46
CA ASP A 61 -9.93 -14.27 14.07
C ASP A 61 -10.71 -13.20 13.31
N ARG A 62 -10.03 -12.11 12.92
CA ARG A 62 -10.61 -11.02 12.14
C ARG A 62 -11.07 -11.48 10.75
N GLY A 63 -10.24 -12.27 10.04
CA GLY A 63 -10.57 -12.81 8.73
C GLY A 63 -11.73 -13.82 8.78
N ILE A 64 -11.79 -14.65 9.81
CA ILE A 64 -12.86 -15.60 10.05
C ILE A 64 -14.16 -14.85 10.36
N ALA A 65 -14.14 -13.93 11.32
CA ALA A 65 -15.31 -13.14 11.71
C ALA A 65 -15.89 -12.36 10.53
N TYR A 66 -15.05 -11.73 9.72
CA TYR A 66 -15.50 -11.02 8.51
C TYR A 66 -16.26 -11.94 7.55
N ARG A 67 -15.72 -13.14 7.27
CA ARG A 67 -16.38 -14.09 6.38
C ARG A 67 -17.71 -14.57 6.93
N ILE A 68 -17.80 -14.83 8.22
CA ILE A 68 -19.05 -15.23 8.89
C ILE A 68 -20.08 -14.10 8.75
N ASN A 69 -19.72 -12.86 9.07
CA ASN A 69 -20.63 -11.72 9.05
C ASN A 69 -21.16 -11.40 7.64
N ASN A 70 -20.39 -11.72 6.60
CA ASN A 70 -20.77 -11.48 5.21
C ASN A 70 -21.28 -12.75 4.50
N GLY A 71 -21.41 -13.88 5.19
CA GLY A 71 -21.93 -15.12 4.61
C GLY A 71 -21.00 -15.77 3.58
N PHE A 72 -19.69 -15.51 3.65
CA PHE A 72 -18.73 -16.10 2.73
C PHE A 72 -18.28 -17.48 3.21
N ASP A 73 -18.27 -18.45 2.29
CA ASP A 73 -17.72 -19.78 2.53
C ASP A 73 -16.20 -19.69 2.74
N HIS A 74 -15.72 -20.19 3.86
CA HIS A 74 -14.31 -20.14 4.24
C HIS A 74 -13.38 -20.82 3.23
N LEU A 75 -13.83 -21.84 2.53
CA LEU A 75 -13.04 -22.61 1.57
C LEU A 75 -13.10 -22.06 0.14
N LYS A 76 -14.00 -21.11 -0.13
CA LYS A 76 -14.14 -20.48 -1.46
C LYS A 76 -13.37 -19.17 -1.58
N VAL A 77 -12.90 -18.59 -0.49
CA VAL A 77 -12.05 -17.41 -0.53
C VAL A 77 -10.62 -17.82 -0.86
N SER A 78 -10.10 -17.28 -1.96
CA SER A 78 -8.72 -17.48 -2.40
C SER A 78 -7.89 -16.25 -2.11
N LEU A 79 -6.60 -16.47 -1.87
CA LEU A 79 -5.64 -15.40 -1.64
C LEU A 79 -4.42 -15.61 -2.53
N SER A 80 -4.03 -14.56 -3.22
CA SER A 80 -2.75 -14.49 -3.90
C SER A 80 -1.75 -13.71 -3.05
N VAL A 81 -0.45 -13.96 -3.27
CA VAL A 81 0.62 -13.24 -2.60
C VAL A 81 1.54 -12.62 -3.65
N GLY A 82 1.59 -11.30 -3.67
CA GLY A 82 2.52 -10.52 -4.49
C GLY A 82 3.85 -10.32 -3.76
N VAL A 83 4.94 -10.54 -4.49
CA VAL A 83 6.30 -10.22 -4.03
C VAL A 83 6.84 -9.10 -4.92
N GLU A 84 6.90 -7.89 -4.40
CA GLU A 84 7.22 -6.68 -5.12
C GLU A 84 8.56 -6.11 -4.64
N LYS A 85 9.39 -5.62 -5.56
CA LYS A 85 10.60 -4.90 -5.17
C LYS A 85 10.25 -3.64 -4.40
N MET A 86 10.87 -3.45 -3.22
CA MET A 86 10.69 -2.22 -2.45
C MET A 86 11.22 -1.00 -3.20
N VAL A 87 10.40 0.04 -3.25
CA VAL A 87 10.83 1.37 -3.65
C VAL A 87 11.54 2.05 -2.47
N ARG A 88 12.67 2.69 -2.72
CA ARG A 88 13.49 3.34 -1.69
C ARG A 88 12.93 4.71 -1.28
N SER A 89 11.64 4.74 -0.94
CA SER A 89 10.99 5.95 -0.42
C SER A 89 11.47 6.36 0.98
N ASP A 90 12.16 5.47 1.68
CA ASP A 90 12.89 5.80 2.92
C ASP A 90 13.92 6.92 2.74
N LYS A 91 14.43 7.11 1.50
CA LYS A 91 15.36 8.19 1.11
C LYS A 91 14.66 9.37 0.43
N GLY A 92 13.34 9.37 0.35
CA GLY A 92 12.54 10.37 -0.34
C GLY A 92 11.18 10.51 0.30
N CYS A 93 10.15 10.35 -0.51
CA CYS A 93 8.75 10.47 -0.11
C CYS A 93 7.92 9.35 -0.71
N ALA A 94 6.75 9.16 -0.13
CA ALA A 94 5.69 8.29 -0.63
C ALA A 94 4.34 8.97 -0.42
N GLY A 95 3.29 8.43 -1.05
CA GLY A 95 1.97 8.97 -0.91
C GLY A 95 0.90 8.08 -1.51
N VAL A 96 -0.32 8.57 -1.46
CA VAL A 96 -1.48 8.00 -2.14
C VAL A 96 -2.06 9.01 -3.10
N MET A 97 -2.62 8.50 -4.19
CA MET A 97 -3.26 9.31 -5.21
C MET A 97 -4.62 8.72 -5.55
N PHE A 98 -5.63 9.57 -5.53
CA PHE A 98 -6.98 9.22 -5.93
C PHE A 98 -7.34 9.97 -7.21
N THR A 99 -7.96 9.29 -8.15
CA THR A 99 -8.38 9.88 -9.43
C THR A 99 -9.75 10.56 -9.35
N LEU A 100 -10.19 10.90 -8.16
CA LEU A 100 -11.40 11.67 -7.86
C LEU A 100 -11.23 12.35 -6.50
N ASP A 101 -12.12 13.29 -6.20
CA ASP A 101 -12.27 13.83 -4.85
C ASP A 101 -12.92 12.78 -3.94
N THR A 102 -12.24 12.39 -2.89
CA THR A 102 -12.70 11.35 -1.96
C THR A 102 -13.84 11.81 -1.04
N GLU A 103 -14.06 13.12 -0.91
CA GLU A 103 -15.15 13.68 -0.09
C GLU A 103 -16.43 13.86 -0.90
N SER A 104 -16.33 14.51 -2.07
CA SER A 104 -17.50 14.83 -2.91
C SER A 104 -17.76 13.79 -4.00
N GLY A 105 -16.80 12.91 -4.31
CA GLY A 105 -16.87 12.00 -5.44
C GLY A 105 -16.64 12.67 -6.80
N PHE A 106 -16.24 13.96 -6.84
CA PHE A 106 -16.07 14.69 -8.09
C PHE A 106 -14.92 14.10 -8.93
N PRO A 107 -15.19 13.62 -10.16
CA PRO A 107 -14.20 12.92 -10.97
C PRO A 107 -13.23 13.83 -11.71
N GLY A 108 -13.45 15.15 -11.71
CA GLY A 108 -12.65 16.13 -12.47
C GLY A 108 -11.29 16.46 -11.86
N ILE A 109 -10.97 15.93 -10.69
CA ILE A 109 -9.69 16.18 -10.00
C ILE A 109 -8.90 14.90 -9.73
N VAL A 110 -7.63 15.10 -9.42
CA VAL A 110 -6.76 14.11 -8.78
C VAL A 110 -6.37 14.66 -7.41
N LEU A 111 -6.64 13.90 -6.36
CA LEU A 111 -6.19 14.18 -5.00
C LEU A 111 -4.87 13.42 -4.75
N ILE A 112 -3.82 14.13 -4.36
CA ILE A 112 -2.51 13.56 -4.05
C ILE A 112 -2.15 13.89 -2.62
N ASN A 113 -1.88 12.88 -1.81
CA ASN A 113 -1.37 13.02 -0.46
C ASN A 113 0.08 12.52 -0.41
N GLY A 114 0.99 13.29 0.19
CA GLY A 114 2.40 12.96 0.24
C GLY A 114 3.06 13.22 1.60
N SER A 115 3.98 12.33 1.99
CA SER A 115 4.79 12.50 3.20
C SER A 115 6.20 11.92 3.01
N TRP A 116 7.09 12.25 3.93
CA TRP A 116 8.46 11.74 3.93
C TRP A 116 8.54 10.27 4.34
N GLY A 117 9.46 9.54 3.74
CA GLY A 117 9.72 8.15 4.09
C GLY A 117 8.76 7.16 3.47
N LEU A 118 8.57 6.02 4.14
CA LEU A 118 7.69 4.93 3.69
C LEU A 118 6.22 5.34 3.78
N GLY A 119 5.42 4.94 2.80
CA GLY A 119 4.00 5.30 2.68
C GLY A 119 3.09 4.74 3.77
N GLU A 120 3.57 3.80 4.58
CA GLU A 120 2.79 3.18 5.66
C GLU A 120 2.25 4.19 6.66
N MET A 121 3.02 5.24 6.98
CA MET A 121 2.61 6.31 7.90
C MET A 121 1.37 7.07 7.41
N ILE A 122 1.24 7.25 6.09
CA ILE A 122 0.05 7.88 5.47
C ILE A 122 -1.14 6.92 5.53
N VAL A 123 -0.94 5.68 5.14
CA VAL A 123 -2.00 4.66 5.09
C VAL A 123 -2.57 4.39 6.48
N GLN A 124 -1.74 4.44 7.52
CA GLN A 124 -2.14 4.28 8.92
C GLN A 124 -2.65 5.57 9.58
N GLY A 125 -2.65 6.71 8.87
CA GLY A 125 -3.09 7.99 9.41
C GLY A 125 -2.21 8.55 10.54
N GLN A 126 -0.94 8.14 10.60
CA GLN A 126 0.00 8.53 11.67
C GLN A 126 0.68 9.87 11.42
N VAL A 127 0.53 10.44 10.23
CA VAL A 127 1.03 11.76 9.86
C VAL A 127 -0.03 12.54 9.09
N THR A 128 -0.01 13.86 9.23
CA THR A 128 -0.79 14.75 8.36
C THR A 128 0.03 15.02 7.10
N PRO A 129 -0.35 14.46 5.93
CA PRO A 129 0.41 14.60 4.70
C PRO A 129 0.25 15.99 4.09
N ASP A 130 1.12 16.34 3.15
CA ASP A 130 0.83 17.37 2.18
C ASP A 130 -0.30 16.91 1.25
N GLU A 131 -1.18 17.81 0.88
CA GLU A 131 -2.30 17.54 -0.01
C GLU A 131 -2.23 18.47 -1.23
N PHE A 132 -2.48 17.88 -2.40
CA PHE A 132 -2.53 18.60 -3.66
C PHE A 132 -3.80 18.21 -4.41
N LEU A 133 -4.60 19.19 -4.82
CA LEU A 133 -5.71 19.01 -5.74
C LEU A 133 -5.29 19.43 -7.14
N VAL A 134 -5.41 18.51 -8.08
CA VAL A 134 -4.99 18.72 -9.48
C VAL A 134 -6.21 18.62 -10.38
N PHE A 135 -6.48 19.65 -11.16
CA PHE A 135 -7.59 19.70 -12.09
C PHE A 135 -7.26 19.00 -13.40
N LYS A 136 -7.95 17.92 -13.72
CA LYS A 136 -7.62 17.02 -14.84
C LYS A 136 -7.71 17.68 -16.20
N GLU A 137 -8.72 18.49 -16.44
CA GLU A 137 -8.93 19.12 -17.75
C GLU A 137 -7.80 20.05 -18.18
N LYS A 138 -6.99 20.49 -17.23
CA LYS A 138 -5.87 21.41 -17.48
C LYS A 138 -4.49 20.76 -17.42
N LEU A 139 -4.43 19.42 -17.31
CA LEU A 139 -3.17 18.69 -17.26
C LEU A 139 -2.32 18.83 -18.54
N GLU A 140 -2.97 18.94 -19.69
CA GLU A 140 -2.28 19.05 -20.99
C GLU A 140 -1.98 20.50 -21.42
N ASP A 141 -2.55 21.47 -20.73
CA ASP A 141 -2.34 22.89 -21.03
C ASP A 141 -1.00 23.36 -20.45
N LYS A 142 0.01 23.46 -21.29
CA LYS A 142 1.37 23.87 -20.89
C LYS A 142 1.48 25.32 -20.36
N ASN A 143 0.48 26.14 -20.56
CA ASN A 143 0.45 27.53 -20.11
C ASN A 143 -0.15 27.69 -18.72
N LEU A 144 -0.72 26.61 -18.15
CA LEU A 144 -1.38 26.62 -16.85
C LEU A 144 -0.70 25.66 -15.88
N VAL A 145 -0.79 25.99 -14.60
CA VAL A 145 -0.44 25.09 -13.52
C VAL A 145 -1.75 24.42 -13.07
N PRO A 146 -1.96 23.12 -13.31
CA PRO A 146 -3.24 22.45 -13.04
C PRO A 146 -3.49 22.22 -11.55
N ILE A 147 -2.57 22.55 -10.66
CA ILE A 147 -2.73 22.41 -9.21
C ILE A 147 -3.59 23.57 -8.70
N ILE A 148 -4.82 23.26 -8.27
CA ILE A 148 -5.80 24.24 -7.84
C ILE A 148 -5.81 24.49 -6.33
N ASP A 149 -5.30 23.54 -5.54
CA ASP A 149 -5.12 23.71 -4.10
C ASP A 149 -3.89 22.96 -3.59
N LYS A 150 -3.27 23.48 -2.53
CA LYS A 150 -2.12 22.90 -1.83
C LYS A 150 -2.26 23.12 -0.34
N LYS A 151 -2.26 22.04 0.44
CA LYS A 151 -2.22 22.12 1.89
C LYS A 151 -0.93 21.50 2.40
N LEU A 152 -0.22 22.22 3.26
CA LEU A 152 1.00 21.72 3.89
C LEU A 152 0.64 20.92 5.14
N GLY A 153 1.06 19.66 5.19
CA GLY A 153 0.85 18.81 6.34
C GLY A 153 1.94 18.95 7.40
N ILE A 154 1.59 18.60 8.63
CA ILE A 154 2.55 18.49 9.74
C ILE A 154 3.18 17.09 9.67
N LYS A 155 4.37 17.00 9.09
CA LYS A 155 5.13 15.75 8.89
C LYS A 155 6.22 15.63 9.95
N ASN A 156 5.83 15.54 11.22
CA ASN A 156 6.73 15.48 12.37
C ASN A 156 7.47 14.14 12.52
N GLN A 157 7.04 13.12 11.80
CA GLN A 157 7.61 11.78 11.80
C GLN A 157 7.74 11.25 10.39
N LYS A 158 8.72 10.36 10.18
CA LYS A 158 8.87 9.59 8.96
C LYS A 158 9.30 8.16 9.29
N MET A 159 8.82 7.20 8.54
CA MET A 159 9.26 5.80 8.64
C MET A 159 10.41 5.57 7.66
N ILE A 160 11.47 4.97 8.15
CA ILE A 160 12.65 4.56 7.36
C ILE A 160 12.98 3.10 7.66
N TYR A 161 13.83 2.49 6.85
CA TYR A 161 14.35 1.15 7.16
C TYR A 161 15.23 1.19 8.40
N GLY A 162 14.93 0.32 9.37
CA GLY A 162 15.81 0.07 10.51
C GLY A 162 17.04 -0.75 10.09
N SER A 163 18.12 -0.60 10.84
CA SER A 163 19.37 -1.35 10.61
C SER A 163 19.23 -2.84 10.95
N ASN A 164 18.29 -3.24 11.82
CA ASN A 164 18.22 -4.59 12.39
C ASN A 164 16.84 -5.24 12.46
N ASN A 165 15.75 -4.63 11.91
CA ASN A 165 14.45 -5.26 11.93
C ASN A 165 13.69 -5.07 10.62
N PRO A 166 13.03 -6.14 10.09
CA PRO A 166 11.95 -5.94 9.15
C PRO A 166 10.87 -5.14 9.86
N THR A 167 10.49 -4.00 9.31
CA THR A 167 9.34 -3.23 9.79
C THR A 167 8.09 -4.12 9.72
N LYS A 168 7.48 -4.36 10.88
CA LYS A 168 6.09 -4.78 10.93
C LYS A 168 5.24 -3.64 10.45
#